data_da68faa4ee05f983ee9fcbc081dd39b2
#
_entry.id   da68faa4ee05f983ee9fcbc081dd39b2
#
_cell.length_a   1.000
_cell.length_b   1.000
_cell.length_c   1.000
_cell.angle_alpha   90.00
_cell.angle_beta   90.00
_cell.angle_gamma   90.00
#
_symmetry.space_group_name_H-M   'P 1'
#
loop_
_entity.id
_entity.type
_entity.pdbx_description
1 polymer ?
#
loop_
_entity_poly.entity_id
_entity_poly.type
_entity_poly.pdbx_seq_one_letter_code
_entity_poly.pdbx_strand_id
1 'polypeptide(L)'
;MSSKLTFTRRTVLAGAGAVLAAPAVVKAQAQTLKIGVLLPRSGFFAQAGQSMHRGALAAPAVLADLGYKVELVHIDTESNADVARTQAERAINDGCHVLTGAFDSGHTLAIAQVTEQRQVPFVINIAAAPQITEQGYKYLVRNFQTGGQLVTNGLRLIKDVMDAKNVKLETAVFLHANDTFGTAQRGAMDAIYPRVNLPIKLVESIAYDPRAQDLAVEVTRIRSINPDLIMCVTRASDAIKLVRDMVRQRFEPKAIISPGSPGFYDEEFYQALGPLSDFVLFGLPWVNPKSAMSQAFEKSFAKASPNNRFAVDSFNAGFTFEALLIAADAFKRAGTTEGAKLMEAVRATNLAEHVMIGGPIQFDAKGQNPNIGSALVQNQKRVPTVVLPKDVALAEPVLPMPSWQGRS
;
A
#
# COMPACT_ATOMS: atom_id res chain seq x y z
N MET A 1 76.35 -16.47 -55.47
CA MET A 1 75.15 -16.89 -56.21
C MET A 1 73.96 -16.49 -55.41
N SER A 2 73.31 -15.40 -55.86
CA SER A 2 72.19 -14.82 -55.19
C SER A 2 70.88 -15.26 -55.87
N SER A 3 70.01 -15.96 -55.20
CA SER A 3 68.66 -16.30 -55.70
C SER A 3 67.59 -15.35 -55.15
N LYS A 4 67.07 -14.48 -56.02
CA LYS A 4 65.96 -13.60 -55.76
C LYS A 4 64.64 -14.38 -55.86
N LEU A 5 63.87 -14.45 -54.75
CA LEU A 5 62.51 -14.95 -54.75
C LEU A 5 61.57 -13.83 -55.20
N THR A 6 60.93 -14.02 -56.33
CA THR A 6 59.89 -13.13 -56.89
C THR A 6 58.54 -13.55 -56.39
N PHE A 7 57.87 -12.71 -55.57
CA PHE A 7 56.47 -12.88 -55.17
C PHE A 7 55.55 -12.33 -56.25
N THR A 8 54.69 -13.15 -56.83
CA THR A 8 53.67 -12.76 -57.79
C THR A 8 52.43 -12.20 -57.10
N ARG A 9 51.85 -11.15 -57.68
CA ARG A 9 50.67 -10.41 -57.18
C ARG A 9 49.37 -11.26 -56.92
N ARG A 10 49.40 -12.56 -57.23
CA ARG A 10 48.22 -13.45 -57.05
C ARG A 10 48.14 -14.12 -55.65
N THR A 11 49.18 -14.09 -54.83
CA THR A 11 49.21 -14.72 -53.50
C THR A 11 48.77 -13.77 -52.38
N VAL A 12 48.56 -12.47 -52.65
CA VAL A 12 48.19 -11.48 -51.63
C VAL A 12 46.65 -11.31 -51.50
N LEU A 13 45.86 -11.82 -52.47
CA LEU A 13 44.39 -11.65 -52.46
C LEU A 13 43.63 -12.83 -51.83
N ALA A 14 44.27 -13.90 -51.44
CA ALA A 14 43.63 -15.04 -50.79
C ALA A 14 43.62 -15.00 -49.23
N GLY A 15 44.39 -14.04 -48.65
CA GLY A 15 44.54 -13.91 -47.18
C GLY A 15 43.64 -12.86 -46.53
N ALA A 16 42.91 -12.04 -47.30
CA ALA A 16 42.12 -10.88 -46.79
C ALA A 16 40.62 -11.20 -46.59
N GLY A 17 40.17 -12.39 -46.94
CA GLY A 17 38.73 -12.78 -46.92
C GLY A 17 38.22 -13.50 -45.67
N ALA A 18 39.08 -13.87 -44.70
CA ALA A 18 38.69 -14.73 -43.59
C ALA A 18 38.55 -14.05 -42.21
N VAL A 19 38.60 -12.70 -42.14
CA VAL A 19 38.54 -12.00 -40.82
C VAL A 19 37.20 -11.30 -40.59
N LEU A 20 36.18 -11.39 -41.48
CA LEU A 20 34.96 -10.63 -41.37
C LEU A 20 33.69 -11.39 -40.97
N ALA A 21 33.83 -12.58 -40.40
CA ALA A 21 32.68 -13.38 -39.94
C ALA A 21 32.87 -13.96 -38.52
N ALA A 22 33.42 -13.18 -37.59
CA ALA A 22 33.13 -13.44 -36.18
C ALA A 22 31.78 -12.76 -35.87
N PRO A 23 30.72 -13.50 -35.48
CA PRO A 23 29.52 -12.84 -35.01
C PRO A 23 29.95 -12.03 -33.76
N ALA A 24 29.83 -10.72 -33.87
CA ALA A 24 29.90 -9.87 -32.68
C ALA A 24 28.72 -10.30 -31.79
N VAL A 25 29.02 -11.19 -30.84
CA VAL A 25 28.11 -11.42 -29.71
C VAL A 25 28.11 -10.11 -28.94
N VAL A 26 27.27 -9.19 -29.37
CA VAL A 26 26.85 -8.05 -28.55
C VAL A 26 26.22 -8.69 -27.34
N LYS A 27 26.99 -8.84 -26.25
CA LYS A 27 26.42 -9.07 -24.92
C LYS A 27 25.43 -7.91 -24.73
N ALA A 28 24.14 -8.18 -24.98
CA ALA A 28 23.11 -7.26 -24.57
C ALA A 28 23.37 -6.97 -23.11
N GLN A 29 23.83 -5.76 -22.81
CA GLN A 29 24.03 -5.32 -21.44
C GLN A 29 22.69 -5.50 -20.77
N ALA A 30 22.63 -6.40 -19.77
CA ALA A 30 21.36 -6.72 -19.12
C ALA A 30 20.75 -5.40 -18.64
N GLN A 31 19.67 -4.99 -19.27
CA GLN A 31 18.96 -3.75 -18.91
C GLN A 31 18.56 -3.87 -17.43
N THR A 32 18.82 -2.82 -16.66
CA THR A 32 18.37 -2.72 -15.28
C THR A 32 17.04 -1.98 -15.26
N LEU A 33 16.05 -2.53 -14.59
CA LEU A 33 14.77 -1.84 -14.41
C LEU A 33 14.95 -0.66 -13.45
N LYS A 34 14.70 0.56 -13.92
CA LYS A 34 14.71 1.76 -13.10
C LYS A 34 13.29 2.12 -12.69
N ILE A 35 13.03 2.12 -11.38
CA ILE A 35 11.70 2.33 -10.79
C ILE A 35 11.69 3.64 -10.02
N GLY A 36 10.79 4.56 -10.39
CA GLY A 36 10.50 5.77 -9.60
C GLY A 36 9.56 5.43 -8.45
N VAL A 37 10.00 5.66 -7.21
CA VAL A 37 9.23 5.40 -5.99
C VAL A 37 8.76 6.74 -5.44
N LEU A 38 7.51 7.11 -5.75
CA LEU A 38 6.91 8.40 -5.41
C LEU A 38 6.10 8.25 -4.12
N LEU A 39 6.60 8.82 -3.02
CA LEU A 39 6.01 8.68 -1.69
C LEU A 39 5.92 10.03 -0.98
N PRO A 40 4.90 10.29 -0.15
CA PRO A 40 4.77 11.53 0.61
C PRO A 40 5.64 11.50 1.87
N ARG A 41 6.99 11.60 1.70
CA ARG A 41 7.95 11.47 2.81
C ARG A 41 8.03 12.70 3.71
N SER A 42 7.44 13.81 3.27
CA SER A 42 7.27 15.04 4.04
C SER A 42 5.83 15.54 3.98
N GLY A 43 5.47 16.52 4.82
CA GLY A 43 4.13 17.09 4.88
C GLY A 43 3.13 16.23 5.65
N PHE A 44 1.85 16.38 5.36
CA PHE A 44 0.73 15.81 6.14
C PHE A 44 0.72 14.28 6.22
N PHE A 45 1.19 13.59 5.18
CA PHE A 45 1.24 12.12 5.14
C PHE A 45 2.63 11.54 5.44
N ALA A 46 3.55 12.34 6.01
CA ALA A 46 4.96 11.99 6.17
C ALA A 46 5.17 10.64 6.91
N GLN A 47 4.39 10.35 7.94
CA GLN A 47 4.51 9.10 8.70
C GLN A 47 4.31 7.87 7.81
N ALA A 48 3.21 7.84 7.06
CA ALA A 48 2.95 6.77 6.12
C ALA A 48 4.01 6.71 5.01
N GLY A 49 4.40 7.88 4.47
CA GLY A 49 5.43 7.98 3.42
C GLY A 49 6.80 7.47 3.85
N GLN A 50 7.22 7.76 5.08
CA GLN A 50 8.47 7.26 5.63
C GLN A 50 8.41 5.75 5.93
N SER A 51 7.29 5.24 6.43
CA SER A 51 7.06 3.81 6.62
C SER A 51 7.17 3.05 5.28
N MET A 52 6.51 3.55 4.22
CA MET A 52 6.65 3.01 2.86
C MET A 52 8.08 3.10 2.33
N HIS A 53 8.77 4.20 2.60
CA HIS A 53 10.16 4.39 2.19
C HIS A 53 11.09 3.36 2.83
N ARG A 54 10.91 3.04 4.11
CA ARG A 54 11.65 1.96 4.78
C ARG A 54 11.42 0.60 4.10
N GLY A 55 10.17 0.34 3.67
CA GLY A 55 9.86 -0.84 2.85
C GLY A 55 10.61 -0.86 1.52
N ALA A 56 10.67 0.30 0.83
CA ALA A 56 11.43 0.42 -0.41
C ALA A 56 12.95 0.24 -0.20
N LEU A 57 13.51 0.66 0.94
CA LEU A 57 14.92 0.43 1.28
C LEU A 57 15.22 -1.04 1.58
N ALA A 58 14.26 -1.76 2.15
CA ALA A 58 14.40 -3.19 2.44
C ALA A 58 14.20 -4.10 1.22
N ALA A 59 13.42 -3.65 0.23
CA ALA A 59 13.02 -4.45 -0.93
C ALA A 59 14.17 -4.98 -1.78
N PRO A 60 15.24 -4.22 -2.12
CA PRO A 60 16.28 -4.68 -3.06
C PRO A 60 16.99 -5.96 -2.64
N ALA A 61 17.20 -6.20 -1.35
CA ALA A 61 17.85 -7.43 -0.88
C ALA A 61 16.98 -8.66 -1.15
N VAL A 62 15.67 -8.60 -0.83
CA VAL A 62 14.73 -9.70 -1.08
C VAL A 62 14.54 -9.92 -2.59
N LEU A 63 14.43 -8.83 -3.37
CA LEU A 63 14.34 -8.93 -4.82
C LEU A 63 15.57 -9.57 -5.45
N ALA A 64 16.77 -9.24 -4.94
CA ALA A 64 18.01 -9.84 -5.39
C ALA A 64 18.07 -11.35 -5.09
N ASP A 65 17.62 -11.79 -3.90
CA ASP A 65 17.52 -13.20 -3.54
C ASP A 65 16.55 -13.97 -4.46
N LEU A 66 15.52 -13.29 -5.00
CA LEU A 66 14.59 -13.82 -6.00
C LEU A 66 15.15 -13.73 -7.45
N GLY A 67 16.36 -13.21 -7.62
CA GLY A 67 17.01 -13.07 -8.93
C GLY A 67 16.56 -11.86 -9.76
N TYR A 68 16.01 -10.83 -9.12
CA TYR A 68 15.64 -9.57 -9.75
C TYR A 68 16.70 -8.49 -9.52
N LYS A 69 16.94 -7.66 -10.55
CA LYS A 69 17.82 -6.49 -10.45
C LYS A 69 17.04 -5.24 -10.76
N VAL A 70 16.97 -4.35 -9.78
CA VAL A 70 16.25 -3.08 -9.89
C VAL A 70 17.12 -1.92 -9.40
N GLU A 71 16.90 -0.74 -9.99
CA GLU A 71 17.40 0.54 -9.52
C GLU A 71 16.22 1.36 -9.02
N LEU A 72 16.25 1.80 -7.76
CA LEU A 72 15.18 2.57 -7.16
C LEU A 72 15.54 4.05 -7.10
N VAL A 73 14.67 4.89 -7.63
CA VAL A 73 14.77 6.36 -7.52
C VAL A 73 13.72 6.82 -6.51
N HIS A 74 14.19 7.24 -5.34
CA HIS A 74 13.31 7.66 -4.24
C HIS A 74 12.92 9.13 -4.38
N ILE A 75 11.63 9.40 -4.49
CA ILE A 75 11.08 10.72 -4.80
C ILE A 75 10.08 11.11 -3.71
N ASP A 76 10.19 12.34 -3.19
CA ASP A 76 9.23 12.91 -2.26
C ASP A 76 8.13 13.66 -3.01
N THR A 77 6.87 13.38 -2.70
CA THR A 77 5.70 14.07 -3.24
C THR A 77 5.21 15.20 -2.31
N GLU A 78 5.89 15.42 -1.18
CA GLU A 78 5.63 16.49 -0.21
C GLU A 78 4.17 16.57 0.26
N SER A 79 3.46 15.46 0.22
CA SER A 79 2.01 15.40 0.52
C SER A 79 1.19 16.41 -0.30
N ASN A 80 1.60 16.63 -1.57
CA ASN A 80 0.99 17.59 -2.47
C ASN A 80 0.75 16.98 -3.86
N ALA A 81 -0.47 17.10 -4.40
CA ALA A 81 -0.84 16.48 -5.67
C ALA A 81 -0.14 17.13 -6.90
N ASP A 82 0.10 18.44 -6.87
CA ASP A 82 0.80 19.15 -7.98
C ASP A 82 2.29 18.80 -7.98
N VAL A 83 2.89 18.68 -6.79
CA VAL A 83 4.27 18.19 -6.64
C VAL A 83 4.34 16.74 -7.13
N ALA A 84 3.40 15.88 -6.74
CA ALA A 84 3.35 14.49 -7.19
C ALA A 84 3.29 14.37 -8.72
N ARG A 85 2.47 15.21 -9.39
CA ARG A 85 2.40 15.32 -10.85
C ARG A 85 3.75 15.70 -11.45
N THR A 86 4.33 16.79 -10.98
CA THR A 86 5.62 17.32 -11.48
C THR A 86 6.75 16.32 -11.29
N GLN A 87 6.79 15.65 -10.15
CA GLN A 87 7.80 14.65 -9.84
C GLN A 87 7.62 13.37 -10.69
N ALA A 88 6.38 12.99 -11.03
CA ALA A 88 6.13 11.89 -11.96
C ALA A 88 6.66 12.20 -13.37
N GLU A 89 6.42 13.41 -13.89
CA GLU A 89 6.97 13.86 -15.19
C GLU A 89 8.50 13.84 -15.16
N ARG A 90 9.09 14.37 -14.09
CA ARG A 90 10.54 14.39 -13.92
C ARG A 90 11.13 12.98 -13.87
N ALA A 91 10.56 12.09 -13.07
CA ALA A 91 11.02 10.70 -12.96
C ALA A 91 11.06 10.00 -14.32
N ILE A 92 10.02 10.20 -15.14
CA ILE A 92 9.94 9.65 -16.50
C ILE A 92 11.02 10.27 -17.40
N ASN A 93 11.21 11.58 -17.36
CA ASN A 93 12.23 12.26 -18.14
C ASN A 93 13.65 11.83 -17.72
N ASP A 94 13.86 11.51 -16.44
CA ASP A 94 15.12 11.00 -15.88
C ASP A 94 15.31 9.48 -16.15
N GLY A 95 14.42 8.88 -16.97
CA GLY A 95 14.55 7.52 -17.47
C GLY A 95 13.99 6.43 -16.53
N CYS A 96 13.08 6.73 -15.63
CA CYS A 96 12.34 5.70 -14.92
C CYS A 96 11.39 4.96 -15.89
N HIS A 97 11.44 3.63 -15.89
CA HIS A 97 10.67 2.77 -16.77
C HIS A 97 9.31 2.39 -16.17
N VAL A 98 9.20 2.43 -14.85
CA VAL A 98 8.00 2.16 -14.05
C VAL A 98 7.93 3.17 -12.92
N LEU A 99 6.71 3.61 -12.58
CA LEU A 99 6.48 4.36 -11.35
C LEU A 99 5.71 3.51 -10.33
N THR A 100 5.92 3.75 -9.03
CA THR A 100 5.13 3.19 -7.94
C THR A 100 4.83 4.26 -6.88
N GLY A 101 3.76 4.09 -6.16
CA GLY A 101 3.27 5.01 -5.14
C GLY A 101 1.73 5.07 -5.17
N ALA A 102 1.07 6.09 -4.64
CA ALA A 102 1.61 7.23 -3.89
C ALA A 102 0.93 7.35 -2.51
N PHE A 103 0.23 6.31 -2.03
CA PHE A 103 -0.53 6.28 -0.78
C PHE A 103 -1.87 7.01 -0.86
N ASP A 104 -1.88 8.33 -0.99
CA ASP A 104 -3.12 9.12 -1.03
C ASP A 104 -3.78 9.06 -2.41
N SER A 105 -5.13 8.99 -2.41
CA SER A 105 -5.89 8.83 -3.65
C SER A 105 -5.81 10.06 -4.58
N GLY A 106 -5.73 11.26 -4.03
CA GLY A 106 -5.58 12.49 -4.81
C GLY A 106 -4.23 12.56 -5.52
N HIS A 107 -3.15 12.23 -4.81
CA HIS A 107 -1.78 12.17 -5.39
C HIS A 107 -1.69 11.06 -6.44
N THR A 108 -2.27 9.90 -6.16
CA THR A 108 -2.30 8.76 -7.09
C THR A 108 -3.01 9.11 -8.40
N LEU A 109 -4.14 9.82 -8.33
CA LEU A 109 -4.85 10.30 -9.53
C LEU A 109 -4.00 11.28 -10.34
N ALA A 110 -3.27 12.18 -9.69
CA ALA A 110 -2.39 13.13 -10.36
C ALA A 110 -1.24 12.43 -11.10
N ILE A 111 -0.62 11.41 -10.48
CA ILE A 111 0.43 10.60 -11.10
C ILE A 111 -0.15 9.75 -12.24
N ALA A 112 -1.33 9.15 -12.04
CA ALA A 112 -1.98 8.29 -13.03
C ALA A 112 -2.25 9.00 -14.35
N GLN A 113 -2.63 10.28 -14.32
CA GLN A 113 -2.79 11.09 -15.53
C GLN A 113 -1.48 11.24 -16.32
N VAL A 114 -0.37 11.47 -15.62
CA VAL A 114 0.95 11.60 -16.25
C VAL A 114 1.38 10.27 -16.86
N THR A 115 1.27 9.18 -16.11
CA THR A 115 1.71 7.85 -16.58
C THR A 115 0.88 7.34 -17.76
N GLU A 116 -0.42 7.62 -17.79
CA GLU A 116 -1.27 7.31 -18.94
C GLU A 116 -0.85 8.10 -20.18
N GLN A 117 -0.64 9.42 -20.07
CA GLN A 117 -0.21 10.28 -21.18
C GLN A 117 1.17 9.89 -21.71
N ARG A 118 2.07 9.51 -20.82
CA ARG A 118 3.46 9.16 -21.16
C ARG A 118 3.64 7.69 -21.50
N GLN A 119 2.59 6.87 -21.39
CA GLN A 119 2.61 5.42 -21.63
C GLN A 119 3.67 4.69 -20.80
N VAL A 120 3.81 5.07 -19.53
CA VAL A 120 4.72 4.46 -18.55
C VAL A 120 3.92 3.67 -17.52
N PRO A 121 4.23 2.39 -17.24
CA PRO A 121 3.53 1.60 -16.25
C PRO A 121 3.55 2.24 -14.87
N PHE A 122 2.39 2.25 -14.21
CA PHE A 122 2.22 2.69 -12.83
C PHE A 122 1.66 1.56 -11.98
N VAL A 123 2.46 1.05 -11.06
CA VAL A 123 2.05 0.03 -10.09
C VAL A 123 1.70 0.71 -8.78
N ILE A 124 0.39 0.84 -8.54
CA ILE A 124 -0.13 1.55 -7.36
C ILE A 124 -0.06 0.62 -6.15
N ASN A 125 0.66 1.07 -5.13
CA ASN A 125 0.83 0.32 -3.88
C ASN A 125 -0.38 0.43 -2.96
N ILE A 126 -0.84 1.66 -2.66
CA ILE A 126 -1.97 1.97 -1.78
C ILE A 126 -2.72 3.14 -2.40
N ALA A 127 -4.00 3.06 -2.53
CA ALA A 127 -4.97 4.14 -2.79
C ALA A 127 -6.33 3.51 -3.11
N ALA A 128 -7.40 3.96 -2.46
CA ALA A 128 -8.67 3.24 -2.46
C ALA A 128 -9.78 3.88 -3.33
N ALA A 129 -9.59 5.12 -3.84
CA ALA A 129 -10.65 5.78 -4.61
C ALA A 129 -11.00 4.98 -5.87
N PRO A 130 -12.28 4.68 -6.12
CA PRO A 130 -12.71 3.88 -7.28
C PRO A 130 -12.27 4.49 -8.62
N GLN A 131 -12.31 5.82 -8.71
CA GLN A 131 -11.97 6.58 -9.92
C GLN A 131 -10.58 6.23 -10.48
N ILE A 132 -9.65 5.75 -9.65
CA ILE A 132 -8.30 5.41 -10.07
C ILE A 132 -8.31 4.34 -11.17
N THR A 133 -9.13 3.30 -11.03
CA THR A 133 -9.21 2.18 -11.98
C THR A 133 -10.49 2.22 -12.84
N GLU A 134 -11.35 3.23 -12.69
CA GLU A 134 -12.63 3.35 -13.43
C GLU A 134 -12.61 4.39 -14.54
N GLN A 135 -11.49 5.11 -14.74
CA GLN A 135 -11.33 6.10 -15.81
C GLN A 135 -10.92 5.47 -17.16
N GLY A 136 -10.71 4.16 -17.20
CA GLY A 136 -10.33 3.45 -18.44
C GLY A 136 -8.84 3.58 -18.76
N TYR A 137 -8.00 4.00 -17.83
CA TYR A 137 -6.54 4.06 -17.99
C TYR A 137 -5.93 2.69 -18.24
N LYS A 138 -4.98 2.64 -19.17
CA LYS A 138 -4.32 1.41 -19.62
C LYS A 138 -2.95 1.19 -18.99
N TYR A 139 -2.31 2.26 -18.53
CA TYR A 139 -0.94 2.22 -18.01
C TYR A 139 -0.85 2.17 -16.47
N LEU A 140 -1.89 1.68 -15.81
CA LEU A 140 -1.85 1.46 -14.37
C LEU A 140 -2.42 0.10 -13.96
N VAL A 141 -1.95 -0.39 -12.81
CA VAL A 141 -2.59 -1.44 -12.01
C VAL A 141 -2.59 -1.01 -10.55
N ARG A 142 -3.58 -1.50 -9.79
CA ARG A 142 -3.68 -1.24 -8.36
C ARG A 142 -3.62 -2.54 -7.56
N ASN A 143 -2.57 -2.67 -6.76
CA ASN A 143 -2.40 -3.78 -5.81
C ASN A 143 -2.96 -3.40 -4.43
N PHE A 144 -4.17 -2.85 -4.40
CA PHE A 144 -4.85 -2.46 -3.16
C PHE A 144 -6.37 -2.59 -3.32
N GLN A 145 -7.11 -2.61 -2.22
CA GLN A 145 -8.56 -2.66 -2.24
C GLN A 145 -9.18 -1.31 -2.64
N THR A 146 -10.30 -1.36 -3.34
CA THR A 146 -11.16 -0.19 -3.54
C THR A 146 -11.86 0.20 -2.24
N GLY A 147 -12.35 1.43 -2.14
CA GLY A 147 -13.18 1.86 -1.01
C GLY A 147 -14.37 0.92 -0.76
N GLY A 148 -15.00 0.43 -1.83
CA GLY A 148 -16.08 -0.56 -1.71
C GLY A 148 -15.63 -1.89 -1.10
N GLN A 149 -14.48 -2.41 -1.53
CA GLN A 149 -13.92 -3.65 -0.97
C GLN A 149 -13.52 -3.45 0.50
N LEU A 150 -12.89 -2.32 0.84
CA LEU A 150 -12.54 -1.99 2.23
C LEU A 150 -13.76 -1.96 3.13
N VAL A 151 -14.81 -1.24 2.75
CA VAL A 151 -16.06 -1.16 3.53
C VAL A 151 -16.72 -2.51 3.65
N THR A 152 -16.86 -3.27 2.54
CA THR A 152 -17.48 -4.60 2.56
C THR A 152 -16.75 -5.55 3.50
N ASN A 153 -15.42 -5.63 3.37
CA ASN A 153 -14.60 -6.50 4.22
C ASN A 153 -14.58 -6.01 5.67
N GLY A 154 -14.51 -4.70 5.89
CA GLY A 154 -14.56 -4.11 7.23
C GLY A 154 -15.86 -4.41 7.97
N LEU A 155 -17.01 -4.25 7.31
CA LEU A 155 -18.32 -4.58 7.89
C LEU A 155 -18.45 -6.07 8.19
N ARG A 156 -17.94 -6.95 7.30
CA ARG A 156 -17.89 -8.39 7.56
C ARG A 156 -17.05 -8.70 8.80
N LEU A 157 -15.84 -8.12 8.89
CA LEU A 157 -14.95 -8.34 10.04
C LEU A 157 -15.52 -7.80 11.36
N ILE A 158 -16.31 -6.71 11.32
CA ILE A 158 -17.07 -6.21 12.47
C ILE A 158 -18.07 -7.28 12.93
N LYS A 159 -18.84 -7.86 11.99
CA LYS A 159 -19.76 -8.94 12.31
C LYS A 159 -19.04 -10.16 12.89
N ASP A 160 -17.95 -10.58 12.24
CA ASP A 160 -17.18 -11.76 12.63
C ASP A 160 -16.62 -11.63 14.07
N VAL A 161 -16.14 -10.44 14.47
CA VAL A 161 -15.63 -10.22 15.83
C VAL A 161 -16.75 -10.14 16.88
N MET A 162 -17.90 -9.58 16.53
CA MET A 162 -19.08 -9.57 17.39
C MET A 162 -19.55 -11.00 17.67
N ASP A 163 -19.63 -11.83 16.63
CA ASP A 163 -20.02 -13.23 16.75
C ASP A 163 -18.97 -14.02 17.55
N ALA A 164 -17.69 -13.85 17.27
CA ALA A 164 -16.60 -14.53 17.96
C ALA A 164 -16.54 -14.23 19.47
N LYS A 165 -16.94 -13.03 19.87
CA LYS A 165 -16.92 -12.58 21.28
C LYS A 165 -18.30 -12.60 21.94
N ASN A 166 -19.35 -12.96 21.19
CA ASN A 166 -20.76 -12.92 21.64
C ASN A 166 -21.14 -11.54 22.22
N VAL A 167 -20.71 -10.47 21.54
CA VAL A 167 -20.97 -9.08 21.95
C VAL A 167 -22.01 -8.46 21.02
N LYS A 168 -23.01 -7.80 21.61
CA LYS A 168 -24.02 -7.04 20.86
C LYS A 168 -23.62 -5.55 20.84
N LEU A 169 -23.51 -5.01 19.63
CA LEU A 169 -23.44 -3.58 19.35
C LEU A 169 -24.72 -3.19 18.61
N GLU A 170 -25.49 -2.26 19.14
CA GLU A 170 -26.84 -1.93 18.63
C GLU A 170 -26.84 -0.67 17.76
N THR A 171 -25.95 0.28 18.08
CA THR A 171 -25.90 1.57 17.41
C THR A 171 -24.48 1.94 16.99
N ALA A 172 -24.36 2.61 15.85
CA ALA A 172 -23.08 3.09 15.35
C ALA A 172 -23.17 4.50 14.79
N VAL A 173 -22.04 5.21 14.84
CA VAL A 173 -21.76 6.43 14.06
C VAL A 173 -20.62 6.14 13.10
N PHE A 174 -20.70 6.71 11.88
CA PHE A 174 -19.64 6.67 10.91
C PHE A 174 -18.96 8.04 10.78
N LEU A 175 -17.73 8.17 11.26
CA LEU A 175 -16.92 9.38 11.20
C LEU A 175 -15.92 9.28 10.05
N HIS A 176 -15.85 10.26 9.15
CA HIS A 176 -14.95 10.19 8.00
C HIS A 176 -14.29 11.52 7.66
N ALA A 177 -13.04 11.46 7.20
CA ALA A 177 -12.34 12.63 6.69
C ALA A 177 -13.04 13.19 5.44
N ASN A 178 -13.07 14.52 5.29
CA ASN A 178 -13.60 15.20 4.12
C ASN A 178 -12.51 15.43 3.07
N ASP A 179 -11.96 14.34 2.54
CA ASP A 179 -10.99 14.32 1.45
C ASP A 179 -11.36 13.25 0.41
N THR A 180 -10.56 13.09 -0.63
CA THR A 180 -10.83 12.13 -1.72
C THR A 180 -11.02 10.70 -1.19
N PHE A 181 -10.19 10.27 -0.23
CA PHE A 181 -10.28 8.94 0.36
C PHE A 181 -11.51 8.78 1.25
N GLY A 182 -11.71 9.69 2.20
CA GLY A 182 -12.84 9.63 3.13
C GLY A 182 -14.19 9.76 2.44
N THR A 183 -14.28 10.61 1.40
CA THR A 183 -15.47 10.74 0.56
C THR A 183 -15.79 9.46 -0.22
N ALA A 184 -14.75 8.79 -0.75
CA ALA A 184 -14.91 7.50 -1.42
C ALA A 184 -15.42 6.41 -0.45
N GLN A 185 -14.88 6.38 0.77
CA GLN A 185 -15.34 5.47 1.83
C GLN A 185 -16.78 5.77 2.25
N ARG A 186 -17.15 7.05 2.35
CA ARG A 186 -18.52 7.46 2.66
C ARG A 186 -19.51 7.00 1.59
N GLY A 187 -19.20 7.24 0.31
CA GLY A 187 -20.06 6.77 -0.78
C GLY A 187 -20.19 5.24 -0.80
N ALA A 188 -19.10 4.53 -0.50
CA ALA A 188 -19.14 3.07 -0.36
C ALA A 188 -20.01 2.63 0.83
N MET A 189 -19.92 3.31 1.98
CA MET A 189 -20.74 3.03 3.16
C MET A 189 -22.24 3.21 2.84
N ASP A 190 -22.62 4.31 2.19
CA ASP A 190 -24.01 4.60 1.81
C ASP A 190 -24.58 3.54 0.85
N ALA A 191 -23.78 3.05 -0.08
CA ALA A 191 -24.21 2.06 -1.06
C ALA A 191 -24.27 0.63 -0.49
N ILE A 192 -23.38 0.27 0.43
CA ILE A 192 -23.17 -1.10 0.89
C ILE A 192 -23.92 -1.38 2.20
N TYR A 193 -23.89 -0.45 3.16
CA TYR A 193 -24.46 -0.65 4.50
C TYR A 193 -25.91 -1.12 4.49
N PRO A 194 -26.82 -0.54 3.67
CA PRO A 194 -28.21 -0.98 3.62
C PRO A 194 -28.41 -2.42 3.11
N ARG A 195 -27.39 -2.99 2.45
CA ARG A 195 -27.41 -4.32 1.83
C ARG A 195 -26.73 -5.39 2.68
N VAL A 196 -25.97 -4.94 3.68
CA VAL A 196 -25.28 -5.86 4.62
C VAL A 196 -26.23 -6.13 5.79
N ASN A 197 -26.46 -7.41 6.08
CA ASN A 197 -27.25 -7.81 7.25
C ASN A 197 -26.39 -7.70 8.54
N LEU A 198 -26.03 -6.46 8.90
CA LEU A 198 -25.31 -6.14 10.14
C LEU A 198 -26.35 -5.70 11.19
N PRO A 199 -26.45 -6.36 12.35
CA PRO A 199 -27.45 -6.04 13.36
C PRO A 199 -27.09 -4.79 14.17
N ILE A 200 -26.65 -3.74 13.50
CA ILE A 200 -26.25 -2.46 14.08
C ILE A 200 -27.00 -1.35 13.33
N LYS A 201 -27.65 -0.45 14.04
CA LYS A 201 -28.25 0.73 13.43
C LYS A 201 -27.18 1.80 13.21
N LEU A 202 -26.86 2.14 11.97
CA LEU A 202 -26.08 3.34 11.64
C LEU A 202 -26.96 4.57 11.89
N VAL A 203 -26.68 5.29 12.97
CA VAL A 203 -27.49 6.45 13.40
C VAL A 203 -27.13 7.68 12.58
N GLU A 204 -25.84 7.90 12.34
CA GLU A 204 -25.36 9.09 11.66
C GLU A 204 -24.01 8.86 10.99
N SER A 205 -23.74 9.63 9.93
CA SER A 205 -22.42 9.79 9.33
C SER A 205 -21.97 11.24 9.46
N ILE A 206 -20.78 11.43 10.01
CA ILE A 206 -20.22 12.75 10.35
C ILE A 206 -18.93 12.94 9.53
N ALA A 207 -18.88 14.01 8.74
CA ALA A 207 -17.66 14.43 8.07
C ALA A 207 -16.85 15.37 8.96
N TYR A 208 -15.52 15.28 8.91
CA TYR A 208 -14.62 16.20 9.59
C TYR A 208 -13.49 16.67 8.65
N ASP A 209 -12.95 17.87 8.94
CA ASP A 209 -11.73 18.33 8.26
C ASP A 209 -10.48 17.64 8.87
N PRO A 210 -9.75 16.84 8.11
CA PRO A 210 -8.56 16.15 8.63
C PRO A 210 -7.43 17.12 9.06
N ARG A 211 -7.46 18.37 8.61
CA ARG A 211 -6.52 19.42 8.98
C ARG A 211 -6.97 20.26 10.20
N ALA A 212 -8.18 20.04 10.72
CA ALA A 212 -8.65 20.71 11.93
C ALA A 212 -7.67 20.49 13.09
N GLN A 213 -7.60 21.45 14.01
CA GLN A 213 -6.71 21.38 15.17
C GLN A 213 -7.14 20.28 16.16
N ASP A 214 -8.45 20.08 16.31
CA ASP A 214 -9.06 19.02 17.12
C ASP A 214 -10.36 18.53 16.48
N LEU A 215 -10.98 17.51 17.08
CA LEU A 215 -12.27 16.95 16.68
C LEU A 215 -13.31 17.08 17.82
N ALA A 216 -13.18 18.13 18.64
CA ALA A 216 -14.00 18.32 19.82
C ALA A 216 -15.50 18.48 19.48
N VAL A 217 -15.82 19.13 18.37
CA VAL A 217 -17.21 19.36 17.91
C VAL A 217 -17.82 18.03 17.49
N GLU A 218 -17.10 17.25 16.66
CA GLU A 218 -17.55 15.94 16.18
C GLU A 218 -17.72 14.97 17.36
N VAL A 219 -16.77 14.94 18.29
CA VAL A 219 -16.85 14.10 19.50
C VAL A 219 -18.02 14.51 20.38
N THR A 220 -18.30 15.82 20.56
CA THR A 220 -19.48 16.28 21.30
C THR A 220 -20.77 15.78 20.65
N ARG A 221 -20.86 15.82 19.31
CA ARG A 221 -22.00 15.29 18.55
C ARG A 221 -22.14 13.78 18.71
N ILE A 222 -21.05 13.03 18.56
CA ILE A 222 -21.01 11.59 18.78
C ILE A 222 -21.45 11.23 20.20
N ARG A 223 -20.92 11.94 21.20
CA ARG A 223 -21.28 11.74 22.61
C ARG A 223 -22.78 11.97 22.88
N SER A 224 -23.40 12.95 22.23
CA SER A 224 -24.84 13.21 22.37
C SER A 224 -25.71 12.08 21.80
N ILE A 225 -25.22 11.37 20.78
CA ILE A 225 -25.84 10.17 20.21
C ILE A 225 -25.63 8.96 21.10
N ASN A 226 -24.49 8.91 21.78
CA ASN A 226 -24.04 7.82 22.64
C ASN A 226 -24.07 6.42 21.97
N PRO A 227 -23.38 6.26 20.81
CA PRO A 227 -23.38 4.99 20.09
C PRO A 227 -22.53 3.93 20.80
N ASP A 228 -22.87 2.64 20.59
CA ASP A 228 -22.04 1.51 21.02
C ASP A 228 -20.72 1.43 20.23
N LEU A 229 -20.78 1.76 18.95
CA LEU A 229 -19.67 1.63 18.00
C LEU A 229 -19.37 2.96 17.30
N ILE A 230 -18.10 3.33 17.28
CA ILE A 230 -17.61 4.35 16.35
C ILE A 230 -16.91 3.62 15.20
N MET A 231 -17.49 3.69 14.02
CA MET A 231 -16.79 3.37 12.77
C MET A 231 -16.10 4.63 12.27
N CYS A 232 -14.81 4.58 11.96
CA CYS A 232 -14.08 5.78 11.55
C CYS A 232 -13.11 5.54 10.41
N VAL A 233 -12.97 6.57 9.59
CA VAL A 233 -11.99 6.69 8.51
C VAL A 233 -11.05 7.83 8.85
N THR A 234 -9.88 7.48 9.37
CA THR A 234 -8.88 8.41 9.89
C THR A 234 -7.50 8.07 9.34
N ARG A 235 -6.55 8.97 9.57
CA ARG A 235 -5.11 8.72 9.50
C ARG A 235 -4.51 8.96 10.88
N ALA A 236 -3.21 8.75 11.07
CA ALA A 236 -2.60 8.80 12.41
C ALA A 236 -2.88 10.11 13.15
N SER A 237 -2.67 11.26 12.51
CA SER A 237 -2.82 12.57 13.13
C SER A 237 -4.25 12.87 13.61
N ASP A 238 -5.25 12.55 12.80
CA ASP A 238 -6.67 12.77 13.14
C ASP A 238 -7.21 11.68 14.08
N ALA A 239 -6.71 10.43 13.97
CA ALA A 239 -7.00 9.38 14.95
C ALA A 239 -6.50 9.75 16.37
N ILE A 240 -5.32 10.36 16.49
CA ILE A 240 -4.80 10.89 17.76
C ILE A 240 -5.72 11.94 18.33
N LYS A 241 -6.17 12.92 17.51
CA LYS A 241 -7.13 13.94 17.92
C LYS A 241 -8.44 13.32 18.40
N LEU A 242 -8.99 12.38 17.64
CA LEU A 242 -10.23 11.68 17.98
C LEU A 242 -10.17 11.02 19.36
N VAL A 243 -9.13 10.23 19.63
CA VAL A 243 -8.98 9.54 20.91
C VAL A 243 -8.77 10.54 22.05
N ARG A 244 -7.91 11.56 21.87
CA ARG A 244 -7.68 12.60 22.89
C ARG A 244 -8.97 13.35 23.25
N ASP A 245 -9.79 13.69 22.26
CA ASP A 245 -11.04 14.41 22.48
C ASP A 245 -12.09 13.53 23.14
N MET A 246 -12.16 12.24 22.81
CA MET A 246 -13.02 11.29 23.52
C MET A 246 -12.63 11.16 25.00
N VAL A 247 -11.32 11.02 25.28
CA VAL A 247 -10.81 10.94 26.66
C VAL A 247 -11.10 12.25 27.42
N ARG A 248 -10.81 13.41 26.81
CA ARG A 248 -11.08 14.73 27.38
C ARG A 248 -12.55 14.94 27.71
N GLN A 249 -13.45 14.44 26.86
CA GLN A 249 -14.89 14.54 27.05
C GLN A 249 -15.49 13.38 27.87
N ARG A 250 -14.65 12.46 28.37
CA ARG A 250 -15.07 11.27 29.14
C ARG A 250 -16.12 10.44 28.41
N PHE A 251 -15.92 10.26 27.12
CA PHE A 251 -16.75 9.43 26.27
C PHE A 251 -16.08 8.09 25.98
N GLU A 252 -16.78 7.01 26.28
CA GLU A 252 -16.27 5.62 26.20
C GLU A 252 -17.25 4.74 25.41
N PRO A 253 -17.08 4.58 24.10
CA PRO A 253 -17.89 3.64 23.34
C PRO A 253 -17.48 2.19 23.67
N LYS A 254 -18.38 1.21 23.44
CA LYS A 254 -18.03 -0.21 23.57
C LYS A 254 -16.96 -0.65 22.58
N ALA A 255 -16.89 0.02 21.42
CA ALA A 255 -15.90 -0.28 20.39
C ALA A 255 -15.55 0.95 19.53
N ILE A 256 -14.29 1.01 19.10
CA ILE A 256 -13.82 1.87 17.99
C ILE A 256 -13.26 0.90 16.94
N ILE A 257 -13.89 0.85 15.77
CA ILE A 257 -13.49 -0.07 14.69
C ILE A 257 -13.44 0.70 13.37
N SER A 258 -12.27 0.77 12.75
CA SER A 258 -12.18 1.29 11.39
C SER A 258 -12.56 0.22 10.38
N PRO A 259 -13.54 0.45 9.51
CA PRO A 259 -13.88 -0.47 8.43
C PRO A 259 -13.01 -0.27 7.18
N GLY A 260 -11.73 0.10 7.33
CA GLY A 260 -10.83 0.20 6.20
C GLY A 260 -9.96 1.45 6.12
N SER A 261 -9.49 2.00 7.25
CA SER A 261 -8.58 3.14 7.23
C SER A 261 -7.31 2.94 8.06
N PRO A 262 -6.21 3.63 7.71
CA PRO A 262 -4.88 3.39 8.27
C PRO A 262 -4.56 4.23 9.51
N GLY A 263 -5.53 4.69 10.30
CA GLY A 263 -5.32 5.68 11.35
C GLY A 263 -4.74 5.16 12.66
N PHE A 264 -4.68 3.85 12.90
CA PHE A 264 -4.48 3.32 14.26
C PHE A 264 -3.21 2.53 14.49
N TYR A 265 -2.34 2.35 13.51
CA TYR A 265 -1.16 1.47 13.64
C TYR A 265 0.18 2.16 13.50
N ASP A 266 0.22 3.48 13.29
CA ASP A 266 1.48 4.22 13.13
C ASP A 266 2.19 4.42 14.47
N GLU A 267 3.54 4.49 14.45
CA GLU A 267 4.37 4.72 15.63
C GLU A 267 3.98 6.02 16.37
N GLU A 268 3.63 7.08 15.61
CA GLU A 268 3.17 8.34 16.17
C GLU A 268 1.89 8.17 17.03
N PHE A 269 0.96 7.30 16.57
CA PHE A 269 -0.27 7.00 17.31
C PHE A 269 0.06 6.36 18.68
N TYR A 270 1.00 5.41 18.70
CA TYR A 270 1.43 4.77 19.94
C TYR A 270 2.19 5.71 20.88
N GLN A 271 3.08 6.53 20.34
CA GLN A 271 3.86 7.50 21.12
C GLN A 271 2.97 8.61 21.70
N ALA A 272 2.01 9.11 20.94
CA ALA A 272 1.13 10.19 21.33
C ALA A 272 0.09 9.80 22.39
N LEU A 273 -0.33 8.54 22.40
CA LEU A 273 -1.45 8.05 23.21
C LEU A 273 -1.04 7.05 24.29
N GLY A 274 0.14 6.43 24.18
CA GLY A 274 0.57 5.39 25.11
C GLY A 274 -0.48 4.27 25.24
N PRO A 275 -0.87 3.85 26.46
CA PRO A 275 -1.88 2.81 26.67
C PRO A 275 -3.26 3.12 26.07
N LEU A 276 -3.61 4.39 25.88
CA LEU A 276 -4.88 4.78 25.26
C LEU A 276 -5.00 4.32 23.79
N SER A 277 -3.88 3.98 23.15
CA SER A 277 -3.86 3.45 21.80
C SER A 277 -4.30 1.99 21.70
N ASP A 278 -4.34 1.25 22.82
CA ASP A 278 -4.68 -0.17 22.82
C ASP A 278 -6.19 -0.42 22.63
N PHE A 279 -6.52 -1.61 22.18
CA PHE A 279 -7.86 -2.17 21.98
C PHE A 279 -8.70 -1.54 20.86
N VAL A 280 -8.23 -0.50 20.17
CA VAL A 280 -8.86 -0.06 18.93
C VAL A 280 -8.68 -1.13 17.83
N LEU A 281 -9.69 -1.30 16.99
CA LEU A 281 -9.72 -2.31 15.93
C LEU A 281 -9.76 -1.65 14.56
N PHE A 282 -9.20 -2.32 13.58
CA PHE A 282 -9.29 -1.88 12.18
C PHE A 282 -9.26 -3.05 11.21
N GLY A 283 -10.16 -3.03 10.23
CA GLY A 283 -10.24 -3.99 9.15
C GLY A 283 -9.48 -3.48 7.93
N LEU A 284 -8.31 -4.07 7.63
CA LEU A 284 -7.46 -3.67 6.52
C LEU A 284 -6.85 -4.90 5.83
N PRO A 285 -6.45 -4.79 4.56
CA PRO A 285 -5.45 -5.69 4.04
C PRO A 285 -4.22 -5.67 4.94
N TRP A 286 -3.63 -6.81 5.23
CA TRP A 286 -2.50 -6.88 6.16
C TRP A 286 -1.47 -7.89 5.72
N VAL A 287 -0.23 -7.73 6.20
CA VAL A 287 0.85 -8.69 5.97
C VAL A 287 0.49 -10.02 6.61
N ASN A 288 0.71 -11.11 5.87
CA ASN A 288 0.55 -12.47 6.38
C ASN A 288 1.77 -12.85 7.24
N PRO A 289 1.65 -12.89 8.57
CA PRO A 289 2.80 -13.16 9.43
C PRO A 289 3.34 -14.60 9.29
N LYS A 290 2.58 -15.49 8.67
CA LYS A 290 2.95 -16.91 8.46
C LYS A 290 3.56 -17.17 7.08
N SER A 291 3.55 -16.18 6.16
CA SER A 291 4.16 -16.30 4.84
C SER A 291 5.69 -16.31 4.93
N ALA A 292 6.35 -17.24 4.22
CA ALA A 292 7.81 -17.29 4.14
C ALA A 292 8.40 -16.01 3.55
N MET A 293 7.71 -15.41 2.56
CA MET A 293 8.15 -14.15 1.96
C MET A 293 8.02 -12.98 2.95
N SER A 294 6.96 -12.93 3.77
CA SER A 294 6.82 -11.92 4.83
C SER A 294 7.96 -12.01 5.83
N GLN A 295 8.31 -13.21 6.26
CA GLN A 295 9.42 -13.43 7.21
C GLN A 295 10.78 -13.06 6.61
N ALA A 296 11.00 -13.34 5.31
CA ALA A 296 12.21 -12.90 4.61
C ALA A 296 12.25 -11.37 4.50
N PHE A 297 11.13 -10.74 4.17
CA PHE A 297 11.02 -9.29 4.08
C PHE A 297 11.22 -8.61 5.44
N GLU A 298 10.64 -9.13 6.51
CA GLU A 298 10.85 -8.65 7.89
C GLU A 298 12.34 -8.69 8.28
N LYS A 299 13.05 -9.78 7.97
CA LYS A 299 14.50 -9.87 8.21
C LYS A 299 15.29 -8.82 7.44
N SER A 300 14.90 -8.56 6.18
CA SER A 300 15.52 -7.51 5.37
C SER A 300 15.20 -6.12 5.92
N PHE A 301 13.96 -5.88 6.33
CA PHE A 301 13.51 -4.64 6.94
C PHE A 301 14.29 -4.32 8.23
N ALA A 302 14.46 -5.31 9.11
CA ALA A 302 15.22 -5.14 10.36
C ALA A 302 16.69 -4.75 10.12
N LYS A 303 17.30 -5.21 9.00
CA LYS A 303 18.64 -4.79 8.60
C LYS A 303 18.68 -3.38 8.03
N ALA A 304 17.70 -3.04 7.17
CA ALA A 304 17.65 -1.73 6.51
C ALA A 304 17.18 -0.60 7.45
N SER A 305 16.39 -0.94 8.47
CA SER A 305 15.75 0.02 9.37
C SER A 305 15.75 -0.49 10.83
N PRO A 306 16.93 -0.66 11.46
CA PRO A 306 17.06 -1.36 12.75
C PRO A 306 16.37 -0.65 13.93
N ASN A 307 16.06 0.64 13.80
CA ASN A 307 15.40 1.44 14.85
C ASN A 307 13.87 1.49 14.69
N ASN A 308 13.31 0.77 13.72
CA ASN A 308 11.88 0.77 13.43
C ASN A 308 11.28 -0.61 13.63
N ARG A 309 10.03 -0.65 14.08
CA ARG A 309 9.30 -1.90 14.32
C ARG A 309 8.59 -2.35 13.06
N PHE A 310 8.99 -3.50 12.49
CA PHE A 310 8.33 -4.03 11.29
C PHE A 310 6.82 -4.22 11.49
N ALA A 311 6.39 -4.72 12.65
CA ALA A 311 4.96 -4.92 12.93
C ALA A 311 4.13 -3.64 12.73
N VAL A 312 4.71 -2.46 13.05
CA VAL A 312 4.05 -1.15 12.87
C VAL A 312 4.09 -0.69 11.42
N ASP A 313 5.22 -0.91 10.75
CA ASP A 313 5.42 -0.47 9.37
C ASP A 313 4.90 -1.47 8.32
N SER A 314 4.54 -2.68 8.73
CA SER A 314 4.32 -3.85 7.85
C SER A 314 3.30 -3.59 6.75
N PHE A 315 2.20 -2.91 7.05
CA PHE A 315 1.19 -2.55 6.06
C PHE A 315 1.77 -1.69 4.93
N ASN A 316 2.35 -0.56 5.28
CA ASN A 316 2.91 0.41 4.33
C ASN A 316 4.12 -0.16 3.60
N ALA A 317 5.03 -0.79 4.34
CA ALA A 317 6.24 -1.42 3.78
C ALA A 317 5.90 -2.61 2.89
N GLY A 318 4.94 -3.45 3.29
CA GLY A 318 4.53 -4.65 2.56
C GLY A 318 3.92 -4.31 1.19
N PHE A 319 2.97 -3.39 1.13
CA PHE A 319 2.40 -2.97 -0.16
C PHE A 319 3.42 -2.28 -1.07
N THR A 320 4.35 -1.53 -0.49
CA THR A 320 5.43 -0.92 -1.29
C THR A 320 6.37 -1.99 -1.83
N PHE A 321 6.73 -2.99 -1.03
CA PHE A 321 7.50 -4.14 -1.49
C PHE A 321 6.78 -4.90 -2.62
N GLU A 322 5.48 -5.20 -2.47
CA GLU A 322 4.73 -5.90 -3.52
C GLU A 322 4.65 -5.12 -4.83
N ALA A 323 4.50 -3.79 -4.77
CA ALA A 323 4.51 -3.00 -5.99
C ALA A 323 5.85 -3.09 -6.73
N LEU A 324 6.96 -3.13 -5.98
CA LEU A 324 8.30 -3.34 -6.53
C LEU A 324 8.49 -4.76 -7.06
N LEU A 325 7.97 -5.78 -6.36
CA LEU A 325 7.99 -7.17 -6.79
C LEU A 325 7.23 -7.37 -8.10
N ILE A 326 6.02 -6.79 -8.22
CA ILE A 326 5.22 -6.81 -9.45
C ILE A 326 5.99 -6.21 -10.62
N ALA A 327 6.61 -5.04 -10.43
CA ALA A 327 7.39 -4.38 -11.47
C ALA A 327 8.61 -5.21 -11.89
N ALA A 328 9.33 -5.78 -10.93
CA ALA A 328 10.53 -6.58 -11.17
C ALA A 328 10.21 -7.90 -11.90
N ASP A 329 9.15 -8.60 -11.48
CA ASP A 329 8.68 -9.83 -12.11
C ASP A 329 8.18 -9.56 -13.53
N ALA A 330 7.40 -8.50 -13.73
CA ALA A 330 6.91 -8.09 -15.05
C ALA A 330 8.08 -7.78 -16.00
N PHE A 331 9.10 -7.07 -15.54
CA PHE A 331 10.30 -6.79 -16.33
C PHE A 331 11.05 -8.07 -16.72
N LYS A 332 11.23 -9.01 -15.80
CA LYS A 332 11.87 -10.30 -16.09
C LYS A 332 11.11 -11.08 -17.17
N ARG A 333 9.77 -11.06 -17.14
CA ARG A 333 8.93 -11.71 -18.15
C ARG A 333 8.92 -10.97 -19.49
N ALA A 334 8.88 -9.63 -19.47
CA ALA A 334 8.87 -8.80 -20.67
C ALA A 334 10.21 -8.81 -21.41
N GLY A 335 11.33 -8.91 -20.70
CA GLY A 335 12.69 -8.82 -21.25
C GLY A 335 13.01 -7.45 -21.88
N THR A 336 12.22 -6.42 -21.61
CA THR A 336 12.34 -5.09 -22.18
C THR A 336 11.81 -4.02 -21.23
N THR A 337 12.29 -2.79 -21.39
CA THR A 337 11.79 -1.58 -20.69
C THR A 337 10.82 -0.76 -21.53
N GLU A 338 10.45 -1.23 -22.72
CA GLU A 338 9.45 -0.56 -23.55
C GLU A 338 8.09 -0.53 -22.83
N GLY A 339 7.51 0.67 -22.65
CA GLY A 339 6.36 0.91 -21.80
C GLY A 339 5.15 0.03 -22.11
N ALA A 340 4.78 -0.13 -23.38
CA ALA A 340 3.62 -0.95 -23.76
C ALA A 340 3.81 -2.44 -23.45
N LYS A 341 4.96 -3.02 -23.81
CA LYS A 341 5.25 -4.43 -23.53
C LYS A 341 5.44 -4.70 -22.04
N LEU A 342 6.05 -3.74 -21.35
CA LEU A 342 6.21 -3.83 -19.90
C LEU A 342 4.86 -3.76 -19.18
N MET A 343 3.93 -2.88 -19.66
CA MET A 343 2.58 -2.80 -19.12
C MET A 343 1.75 -4.05 -19.40
N GLU A 344 1.90 -4.66 -20.58
CA GLU A 344 1.30 -5.96 -20.88
C GLU A 344 1.76 -7.03 -19.89
N ALA A 345 3.06 -7.10 -19.62
CA ALA A 345 3.61 -8.02 -18.62
C ALA A 345 3.14 -7.70 -17.19
N VAL A 346 3.00 -6.42 -16.82
CA VAL A 346 2.43 -6.01 -15.53
C VAL A 346 0.98 -6.49 -15.40
N ARG A 347 0.15 -6.31 -16.43
CA ARG A 347 -1.24 -6.77 -16.42
C ARG A 347 -1.38 -8.29 -16.38
N ALA A 348 -0.42 -9.02 -16.95
CA ALA A 348 -0.36 -10.47 -16.94
C ALA A 348 0.28 -11.06 -15.67
N THR A 349 0.45 -10.26 -14.61
CA THR A 349 0.99 -10.73 -13.32
C THR A 349 0.15 -11.86 -12.74
N ASN A 350 0.83 -12.90 -12.26
CA ASN A 350 0.25 -14.01 -11.50
C ASN A 350 1.29 -14.49 -10.47
N LEU A 351 1.31 -13.82 -9.31
CA LEU A 351 2.27 -14.10 -8.23
C LEU A 351 1.54 -14.77 -7.06
N ALA A 352 1.80 -16.06 -6.85
CA ALA A 352 1.23 -16.82 -5.74
C ALA A 352 1.97 -16.52 -4.42
N GLU A 353 3.27 -16.30 -4.49
CA GLU A 353 4.11 -16.00 -3.33
C GLU A 353 4.26 -14.48 -3.18
N HIS A 354 3.73 -13.95 -2.10
CA HIS A 354 3.76 -12.53 -1.77
C HIS A 354 3.62 -12.31 -0.25
N VAL A 355 3.62 -11.05 0.22
CA VAL A 355 3.67 -10.75 1.66
C VAL A 355 2.31 -10.51 2.29
N MET A 356 1.29 -10.10 1.52
CA MET A 356 -0.02 -9.74 2.09
C MET A 356 -0.93 -10.96 2.26
N ILE A 357 -1.96 -10.84 3.10
CA ILE A 357 -3.05 -11.83 3.19
C ILE A 357 -3.89 -11.75 1.92
N GLY A 358 -4.15 -12.89 1.31
CA GLY A 358 -5.01 -12.97 0.12
C GLY A 358 -4.66 -14.13 -0.80
N GLY A 359 -5.27 -14.14 -1.98
CA GLY A 359 -4.93 -15.03 -3.08
C GLY A 359 -3.80 -14.46 -3.94
N PRO A 360 -3.44 -15.15 -5.05
CA PRO A 360 -2.38 -14.69 -5.95
C PRO A 360 -2.59 -13.24 -6.41
N ILE A 361 -1.50 -12.48 -6.54
CA ILE A 361 -1.57 -11.15 -7.14
C ILE A 361 -1.89 -11.32 -8.63
N GLN A 362 -3.08 -10.87 -9.00
CA GLN A 362 -3.60 -10.87 -10.38
C GLN A 362 -4.38 -9.59 -10.61
N PHE A 363 -4.50 -9.19 -11.87
CA PHE A 363 -5.24 -7.98 -12.22
C PHE A 363 -6.40 -8.30 -13.17
N ASP A 364 -7.55 -7.70 -12.90
CA ASP A 364 -8.71 -7.73 -13.76
C ASP A 364 -8.54 -6.78 -14.98
N ALA A 365 -9.55 -6.73 -15.86
CA ALA A 365 -9.55 -5.87 -17.04
C ALA A 365 -9.37 -4.38 -16.71
N LYS A 366 -9.75 -3.94 -15.52
CA LYS A 366 -9.57 -2.55 -15.05
C LYS A 366 -8.20 -2.31 -14.41
N GLY A 367 -7.35 -3.35 -14.26
CA GLY A 367 -6.09 -3.28 -13.56
C GLY A 367 -6.22 -3.31 -12.03
N GLN A 368 -7.34 -3.79 -11.50
CA GLN A 368 -7.58 -3.97 -10.08
C GLN A 368 -7.17 -5.38 -9.66
N ASN A 369 -6.46 -5.52 -8.53
CA ASN A 369 -6.28 -6.82 -7.90
C ASN A 369 -7.53 -7.18 -7.07
N PRO A 370 -8.32 -8.21 -7.48
CA PRO A 370 -9.51 -8.61 -6.75
C PRO A 370 -9.21 -9.55 -5.57
N ASN A 371 -7.99 -10.10 -5.48
CA ASN A 371 -7.65 -11.22 -4.60
C ASN A 371 -7.07 -10.79 -3.24
N ILE A 372 -6.95 -9.48 -2.99
CA ILE A 372 -6.41 -8.98 -1.73
C ILE A 372 -7.38 -9.26 -0.59
N GLY A 373 -6.93 -10.02 0.40
CA GLY A 373 -7.67 -10.30 1.63
C GLY A 373 -7.59 -9.16 2.63
N SER A 374 -8.41 -9.22 3.66
CA SER A 374 -8.40 -8.31 4.80
C SER A 374 -8.28 -9.08 6.11
N ALA A 375 -7.63 -8.47 7.08
CA ALA A 375 -7.58 -8.92 8.46
C ALA A 375 -8.26 -7.90 9.37
N LEU A 376 -8.80 -8.37 10.50
CA LEU A 376 -9.08 -7.52 11.63
C LEU A 376 -7.84 -7.49 12.50
N VAL A 377 -7.33 -6.29 12.70
CA VAL A 377 -6.15 -6.03 13.52
C VAL A 377 -6.58 -5.26 14.75
N GLN A 378 -6.05 -5.62 15.89
CA GLN A 378 -6.26 -4.91 17.16
C GLN A 378 -4.94 -4.46 17.73
N ASN A 379 -4.88 -3.24 18.22
CA ASN A 379 -3.73 -2.80 19.00
C ASN A 379 -3.73 -3.51 20.35
N GLN A 380 -2.71 -4.29 20.61
CA GLN A 380 -2.50 -4.95 21.89
C GLN A 380 -1.07 -4.69 22.37
N LYS A 381 -0.92 -4.09 23.54
CA LYS A 381 0.40 -3.68 24.07
C LYS A 381 1.16 -2.76 23.12
N ARG A 382 0.45 -1.87 22.45
CA ARG A 382 0.99 -0.91 21.45
C ARG A 382 1.65 -1.60 20.25
N VAL A 383 1.10 -2.76 19.87
CA VAL A 383 1.50 -3.50 18.67
C VAL A 383 0.26 -3.85 17.86
N PRO A 384 0.22 -3.57 16.55
CA PRO A 384 -0.89 -4.01 15.71
C PRO A 384 -0.83 -5.52 15.55
N THR A 385 -1.85 -6.20 16.05
CA THR A 385 -1.90 -7.66 16.16
C THR A 385 -3.08 -8.20 15.38
N VAL A 386 -2.85 -9.11 14.44
CA VAL A 386 -3.91 -9.77 13.69
C VAL A 386 -4.72 -10.65 14.63
N VAL A 387 -6.04 -10.41 14.69
CA VAL A 387 -6.98 -11.16 15.53
C VAL A 387 -8.03 -11.95 14.72
N LEU A 388 -8.25 -11.60 13.45
CA LEU A 388 -9.03 -12.36 12.48
C LEU A 388 -8.42 -12.20 11.06
N PRO A 389 -8.59 -13.18 10.16
CA PRO A 389 -9.20 -14.50 10.38
C PRO A 389 -8.32 -15.40 11.24
N LYS A 390 -8.92 -16.46 11.83
CA LYS A 390 -8.27 -17.31 12.84
C LYS A 390 -7.03 -18.06 12.35
N ASP A 391 -6.97 -18.40 11.08
CA ASP A 391 -5.84 -19.14 10.47
C ASP A 391 -4.54 -18.34 10.46
N VAL A 392 -4.62 -17.00 10.40
CA VAL A 392 -3.47 -16.09 10.46
C VAL A 392 -3.41 -15.25 11.74
N ALA A 393 -4.37 -15.41 12.65
CA ALA A 393 -4.40 -14.67 13.91
C ALA A 393 -3.19 -14.98 14.80
N LEU A 394 -2.72 -13.94 15.49
CA LEU A 394 -1.64 -13.99 16.48
C LEU A 394 -2.15 -13.87 17.91
N ALA A 395 -3.38 -13.40 18.12
CA ALA A 395 -4.00 -13.27 19.43
C ALA A 395 -5.54 -13.29 19.32
N GLU A 396 -6.22 -13.45 20.45
CA GLU A 396 -7.67 -13.29 20.55
C GLU A 396 -8.07 -11.81 20.60
N PRO A 397 -9.18 -11.41 19.98
CA PRO A 397 -9.71 -10.06 20.09
C PRO A 397 -10.29 -9.79 21.48
N VAL A 398 -10.13 -8.55 21.93
CA VAL A 398 -10.75 -8.02 23.14
C VAL A 398 -11.91 -7.11 22.74
N LEU A 399 -13.14 -7.53 23.04
CA LEU A 399 -14.36 -6.79 22.76
C LEU A 399 -15.39 -7.16 23.85
N PRO A 400 -16.09 -6.19 24.49
CA PRO A 400 -15.94 -4.75 24.32
C PRO A 400 -14.57 -4.24 24.75
N MET A 401 -14.20 -3.02 24.31
CA MET A 401 -12.96 -2.38 24.72
C MET A 401 -13.00 -2.11 26.23
N PRO A 402 -11.85 -2.26 26.96
CA PRO A 402 -11.72 -1.76 28.32
C PRO A 402 -11.88 -0.23 28.38
N SER A 403 -12.36 0.28 29.53
CA SER A 403 -12.44 1.71 29.77
C SER A 403 -11.07 2.38 29.63
N TRP A 404 -11.05 3.70 29.39
CA TRP A 404 -9.79 4.44 29.26
C TRP A 404 -8.90 4.28 30.51
N GLN A 405 -9.50 4.22 31.70
CA GLN A 405 -8.77 4.03 32.97
C GLN A 405 -8.25 2.60 33.15
N GLY A 406 -8.86 1.61 32.51
CA GLY A 406 -8.46 0.20 32.57
C GLY A 406 -7.34 -0.19 31.58
N ARG A 407 -6.80 0.78 30.83
CA ARG A 407 -5.73 0.55 29.87
C ARG A 407 -4.38 0.89 30.49
N SER A 408 -3.65 -0.10 30.95
CA SER A 408 -2.33 0.06 31.60
C SER A 408 -1.23 -0.66 30.82
#